data_a491c1a0ff6268cd65fe4ab38b546a39
#
_entry.id   a491c1a0ff6268cd65fe4ab38b546a39
#
_cell.length_a   1.000
_cell.length_b   1.000
_cell.length_c   1.000
_cell.angle_alpha   90.00
_cell.angle_beta   90.00
_cell.angle_gamma   90.00
#
_symmetry.space_group_name_H-M   'P 1'
#
loop_
_entity.id
_entity.type
_entity.pdbx_description
1 polymer ?
#
loop_
_entity_poly.entity_id
_entity_poly.type
_entity_poly.pdbx_seq_one_letter_code
_entity_poly.pdbx_strand_id
1 'polypeptide(L)'
;MPMQESIVARGGLLIGLVLALLALTLAGCGVGPATNEEKISKTATTYLKALADGDAAKACAQLTRRAKGQGCPRAMKERLARLDSDALRQAADGSIGIEIHGDTATAALSQPEGARLLLVNDGDEWRIDSGYTLD
;
A
#
# COMPACT_ATOMS: atom_id res chain seq x y z
N MET A 1 8.45 67.56 -17.51
CA MET A 1 9.45 66.50 -17.61
C MET A 1 8.76 65.16 -17.38
N PRO A 2 8.15 64.60 -18.36
CA PRO A 2 7.49 63.30 -18.18
C PRO A 2 8.40 62.18 -18.69
N MET A 3 9.25 61.63 -17.85
CA MET A 3 10.09 60.47 -18.21
C MET A 3 10.24 59.51 -17.05
N GLN A 4 9.19 59.18 -16.35
CA GLN A 4 9.29 58.16 -15.26
C GLN A 4 8.13 57.20 -15.15
N GLU A 5 7.29 57.04 -16.16
CA GLU A 5 6.12 56.14 -16.05
C GLU A 5 6.24 54.81 -16.81
N SER A 6 7.38 54.50 -17.44
CA SER A 6 7.44 53.30 -18.29
C SER A 6 8.14 52.09 -17.70
N ILE A 7 8.64 52.14 -16.46
CA ILE A 7 9.43 51.02 -15.90
C ILE A 7 8.60 50.10 -14.99
N VAL A 8 7.49 50.62 -14.43
CA VAL A 8 6.70 49.83 -13.44
C VAL A 8 5.78 48.82 -14.14
N ALA A 9 5.35 49.09 -15.37
CA ALA A 9 4.42 48.20 -16.07
C ALA A 9 5.07 46.91 -16.63
N ARG A 10 6.38 46.89 -16.82
CA ARG A 10 7.07 45.68 -17.35
C ARG A 10 7.46 44.67 -16.28
N GLY A 11 7.65 45.08 -15.03
CA GLY A 11 7.99 44.21 -13.95
C GLY A 11 6.82 43.38 -13.44
N GLY A 12 5.61 43.93 -13.44
CA GLY A 12 4.41 43.26 -12.96
C GLY A 12 3.95 42.12 -13.87
N LEU A 13 4.14 42.26 -15.19
CA LEU A 13 3.74 41.20 -16.13
C LEU A 13 4.63 39.96 -16.05
N LEU A 14 5.93 40.17 -15.86
CA LEU A 14 6.89 39.07 -15.72
C LEU A 14 6.72 38.29 -14.38
N ILE A 15 6.45 39.01 -13.29
CA ILE A 15 6.20 38.41 -12.00
C ILE A 15 4.88 37.61 -12.03
N GLY A 16 3.85 38.13 -12.67
CA GLY A 16 2.58 37.40 -12.83
C GLY A 16 2.71 36.17 -13.70
N LEU A 17 3.54 36.20 -14.74
CA LEU A 17 3.77 35.05 -15.61
C LEU A 17 4.60 33.95 -14.95
N VAL A 18 5.60 34.31 -14.11
CA VAL A 18 6.40 33.35 -13.34
C VAL A 18 5.57 32.69 -12.26
N LEU A 19 4.71 33.44 -11.57
CA LEU A 19 3.78 32.86 -10.56
C LEU A 19 2.75 31.95 -11.20
N ALA A 20 2.25 32.26 -12.39
CA ALA A 20 1.33 31.38 -13.11
C ALA A 20 2.01 30.09 -13.59
N LEU A 21 3.26 30.15 -14.01
CA LEU A 21 4.05 28.98 -14.40
C LEU A 21 4.39 28.09 -13.20
N LEU A 22 4.68 28.66 -12.03
CA LEU A 22 4.90 27.92 -10.79
C LEU A 22 3.63 27.19 -10.28
N ALA A 23 2.47 27.81 -10.45
CA ALA A 23 1.19 27.18 -10.10
C ALA A 23 0.85 25.98 -11.00
N LEU A 24 1.23 26.01 -12.27
CA LEU A 24 1.03 24.91 -13.22
C LEU A 24 1.92 23.70 -12.93
N THR A 25 3.10 23.89 -12.33
CA THR A 25 3.99 22.78 -11.98
C THR A 25 3.55 22.03 -10.72
N LEU A 26 2.75 22.61 -9.85
CA LEU A 26 2.18 21.95 -8.66
C LEU A 26 0.94 21.11 -8.98
N ALA A 27 0.28 21.34 -10.11
CA ALA A 27 -0.88 20.54 -10.55
C ALA A 27 -0.50 19.22 -11.24
N GLY A 28 0.80 18.96 -11.47
CA GLY A 28 1.30 17.78 -12.18
C GLY A 28 1.53 16.53 -11.31
N CYS A 29 1.41 16.63 -9.98
CA CYS A 29 1.46 15.49 -9.08
C CYS A 29 0.05 14.99 -8.76
N GLY A 30 -0.77 14.72 -9.78
CA GLY A 30 -2.02 14.02 -9.62
C GLY A 30 -1.73 12.60 -9.14
N VAL A 31 -2.06 12.30 -7.87
CA VAL A 31 -2.09 10.93 -7.38
C VAL A 31 -3.21 10.24 -8.17
N GLY A 32 -2.86 9.47 -9.19
CA GLY A 32 -3.79 8.62 -9.92
C GLY A 32 -4.41 7.55 -9.00
N PRO A 33 -5.48 6.86 -9.43
CA PRO A 33 -6.02 5.74 -8.69
C PRO A 33 -4.93 4.67 -8.48
N ALA A 34 -4.88 4.07 -7.27
CA ALA A 34 -3.91 3.04 -6.94
C ALA A 34 -4.00 1.86 -7.91
N THR A 35 -2.87 1.40 -8.42
CA THR A 35 -2.79 0.22 -9.29
C THR A 35 -3.14 -1.05 -8.51
N ASN A 36 -3.44 -2.14 -9.21
CA ASN A 36 -3.67 -3.44 -8.56
C ASN A 36 -2.44 -3.91 -7.79
N GLU A 37 -1.25 -3.70 -8.32
CA GLU A 37 0.01 -4.03 -7.64
C GLU A 37 0.17 -3.28 -6.33
N GLU A 38 -0.12 -1.97 -6.32
CA GLU A 38 -0.08 -1.16 -5.10
C GLU A 38 -1.11 -1.61 -4.07
N LYS A 39 -2.33 -1.95 -4.50
CA LYS A 39 -3.39 -2.48 -3.63
C LYS A 39 -2.99 -3.81 -3.01
N ILE A 40 -2.44 -4.73 -3.83
CA ILE A 40 -1.96 -6.04 -3.38
C ILE A 40 -0.81 -5.89 -2.38
N SER A 41 0.19 -5.08 -2.72
CA SER A 41 1.33 -4.79 -1.84
C SER A 41 0.88 -4.21 -0.51
N LYS A 42 -0.04 -3.25 -0.53
CA LYS A 42 -0.62 -2.66 0.67
C LYS A 42 -1.34 -3.68 1.53
N THR A 43 -2.17 -4.53 0.93
CA THR A 43 -2.91 -5.59 1.66
C THR A 43 -1.95 -6.58 2.29
N ALA A 44 -0.97 -7.09 1.54
CA ALA A 44 0.05 -8.02 2.02
C ALA A 44 0.87 -7.42 3.18
N THR A 45 1.38 -6.21 3.01
CA THR A 45 2.16 -5.51 4.04
C THR A 45 1.33 -5.23 5.29
N THR A 46 0.09 -4.79 5.13
CA THR A 46 -0.81 -4.53 6.26
C THR A 46 -1.08 -5.81 7.05
N TYR A 47 -1.31 -6.92 6.36
CA TYR A 47 -1.50 -8.23 6.97
C TYR A 47 -0.27 -8.68 7.77
N LEU A 48 0.90 -8.65 7.16
CA LEU A 48 2.15 -9.07 7.81
C LEU A 48 2.50 -8.19 9.03
N LYS A 49 2.31 -6.89 8.92
CA LYS A 49 2.49 -5.96 10.06
C LYS A 49 1.51 -6.24 11.19
N ALA A 50 0.24 -6.48 10.87
CA ALA A 50 -0.75 -6.84 11.85
C ALA A 50 -0.40 -8.14 12.58
N LEU A 51 0.11 -9.15 11.85
CA LEU A 51 0.63 -10.38 12.46
C LEU A 51 1.81 -10.10 13.39
N ALA A 52 2.79 -9.30 12.95
CA ALA A 52 3.97 -8.96 13.75
C ALA A 52 3.62 -8.17 15.02
N ASP A 53 2.61 -7.31 14.94
CA ASP A 53 2.12 -6.50 16.07
C ASP A 53 1.16 -7.27 16.99
N GLY A 54 0.79 -8.50 16.64
CA GLY A 54 -0.19 -9.31 17.38
C GLY A 54 -1.63 -8.81 17.27
N ASP A 55 -1.92 -7.95 16.28
CA ASP A 55 -3.25 -7.40 16.02
C ASP A 55 -4.09 -8.37 15.17
N ALA A 56 -4.68 -9.34 15.85
CA ALA A 56 -5.50 -10.37 15.22
C ALA A 56 -6.72 -9.81 14.47
N ALA A 57 -7.36 -8.78 14.99
CA ALA A 57 -8.53 -8.16 14.35
C ALA A 57 -8.15 -7.51 13.01
N LYS A 58 -7.05 -6.77 13.00
CA LYS A 58 -6.54 -6.11 11.80
C LYS A 58 -6.04 -7.12 10.75
N ALA A 59 -5.37 -8.20 11.19
CA ALA A 59 -4.97 -9.28 10.31
C ALA A 59 -6.20 -9.96 9.68
N CYS A 60 -7.21 -10.30 10.48
CA CYS A 60 -8.44 -10.90 10.00
C CYS A 60 -9.21 -10.00 9.01
N ALA A 61 -9.12 -8.68 9.17
CA ALA A 61 -9.74 -7.75 8.24
C ALA A 61 -9.16 -7.82 6.82
N GLN A 62 -7.95 -8.32 6.65
CA GLN A 62 -7.29 -8.48 5.34
C GLN A 62 -7.65 -9.79 4.63
N LEU A 63 -8.32 -10.71 5.29
CA LEU A 63 -8.64 -12.03 4.76
C LEU A 63 -9.94 -12.02 3.95
N THR A 64 -10.04 -12.92 2.98
CA THR A 64 -11.34 -13.23 2.34
C THR A 64 -12.31 -13.78 3.38
N ARG A 65 -13.61 -13.74 3.07
CA ARG A 65 -14.64 -14.32 3.94
C ARG A 65 -14.37 -15.81 4.20
N ARG A 66 -13.91 -16.53 3.18
CA ARG A 66 -13.57 -17.95 3.29
C ARG A 66 -12.38 -18.18 4.23
N ALA A 67 -11.29 -17.44 4.05
CA ALA A 67 -10.08 -17.56 4.87
C ALA A 67 -10.31 -17.11 6.32
N LYS A 68 -11.16 -16.10 6.51
CA LYS A 68 -11.50 -15.58 7.83
C LYS A 68 -12.21 -16.62 8.70
N GLY A 69 -13.15 -17.37 8.15
CA GLY A 69 -13.96 -18.32 8.91
C GLY A 69 -14.76 -17.68 10.04
N GLN A 70 -15.29 -18.51 10.93
CA GLN A 70 -15.96 -18.06 12.15
C GLN A 70 -14.92 -17.93 13.28
N GLY A 71 -14.99 -16.81 14.02
CA GLY A 71 -14.11 -16.61 15.18
C GLY A 71 -12.64 -16.31 14.82
N CYS A 72 -12.39 -15.79 13.62
CA CYS A 72 -11.05 -15.47 13.14
C CYS A 72 -10.18 -14.70 14.15
N PRO A 73 -10.62 -13.62 14.82
CA PRO A 73 -9.73 -12.90 15.73
C PRO A 73 -9.22 -13.77 16.86
N ARG A 74 -10.03 -14.68 17.41
CA ARG A 74 -9.64 -15.59 18.47
C ARG A 74 -8.66 -16.65 17.97
N ALA A 75 -8.99 -17.34 16.89
CA ALA A 75 -8.13 -18.36 16.29
C ALA A 75 -6.80 -17.76 15.83
N MET A 76 -6.83 -16.56 15.24
CA MET A 76 -5.64 -15.84 14.85
C MET A 76 -4.76 -15.49 16.06
N LYS A 77 -5.35 -15.03 17.16
CA LYS A 77 -4.61 -14.71 18.39
C LYS A 77 -3.89 -15.92 18.96
N GLU A 78 -4.55 -17.07 18.98
CA GLU A 78 -3.94 -18.33 19.44
C GLU A 78 -2.77 -18.75 18.53
N ARG A 79 -2.90 -18.54 17.22
CA ARG A 79 -1.83 -18.81 16.26
C ARG A 79 -0.67 -17.85 16.42
N LEU A 80 -0.93 -16.56 16.58
CA LEU A 80 0.09 -15.53 16.77
C LEU A 80 0.97 -15.75 17.99
N ALA A 81 0.42 -16.33 19.05
CA ALA A 81 1.19 -16.68 20.24
C ALA A 81 2.32 -17.71 19.98
N ARG A 82 2.28 -18.41 18.85
CA ARG A 82 3.27 -19.43 18.45
C ARG A 82 4.23 -18.95 17.36
N LEU A 83 4.00 -17.76 16.80
CA LEU A 83 4.80 -17.22 15.71
C LEU A 83 5.91 -16.31 16.23
N ASP A 84 7.03 -16.32 15.51
CA ASP A 84 8.13 -15.40 15.76
C ASP A 84 7.79 -14.00 15.18
N SER A 85 7.59 -13.04 16.08
CA SER A 85 7.25 -11.66 15.69
C SER A 85 8.37 -10.96 14.92
N ASP A 86 9.64 -11.31 15.16
CA ASP A 86 10.75 -10.69 14.46
C ASP A 86 10.86 -11.20 13.03
N ALA A 87 10.62 -12.50 12.80
CA ALA A 87 10.51 -13.07 11.47
C ALA A 87 9.34 -12.43 10.67
N LEU A 88 8.20 -12.18 11.32
CA LEU A 88 7.06 -11.51 10.69
C LEU A 88 7.37 -10.05 10.34
N ARG A 89 8.10 -9.32 11.18
CA ARG A 89 8.55 -7.96 10.86
C ARG A 89 9.51 -7.95 9.68
N GLN A 90 10.47 -8.87 9.64
CA GLN A 90 11.37 -9.00 8.50
C GLN A 90 10.60 -9.30 7.21
N ALA A 91 9.58 -10.14 7.26
CA ALA A 91 8.71 -10.41 6.12
C ALA A 91 7.93 -9.15 5.69
N ALA A 92 7.42 -8.38 6.64
CA ALA A 92 6.66 -7.15 6.36
C ALA A 92 7.53 -6.03 5.80
N ASP A 93 8.80 -5.94 6.20
CA ASP A 93 9.75 -4.91 5.77
C ASP A 93 10.54 -5.33 4.53
N GLY A 94 10.46 -6.60 4.14
CA GLY A 94 11.10 -7.14 2.96
C GLY A 94 10.40 -6.73 1.65
N SER A 95 11.05 -7.04 0.54
CA SER A 95 10.45 -6.85 -0.79
C SER A 95 9.39 -7.93 -1.06
N ILE A 96 8.36 -7.53 -1.79
CA ILE A 96 7.26 -8.42 -2.19
C ILE A 96 7.20 -8.44 -3.72
N GLY A 97 7.40 -9.62 -4.31
CA GLY A 97 7.19 -9.85 -5.74
C GLY A 97 5.71 -10.16 -6.00
N ILE A 98 5.10 -9.48 -6.97
CA ILE A 98 3.67 -9.63 -7.24
C ILE A 98 3.47 -10.18 -8.64
N GLU A 99 2.70 -11.25 -8.77
CA GLU A 99 2.18 -11.79 -10.01
C GLU A 99 0.66 -11.77 -10.00
N ILE A 100 0.04 -11.19 -11.03
CA ILE A 100 -1.40 -11.05 -11.15
C ILE A 100 -1.91 -11.93 -12.30
N HIS A 101 -2.91 -12.73 -12.02
CA HIS A 101 -3.59 -13.60 -12.98
C HIS A 101 -5.11 -13.38 -12.88
N GLY A 102 -5.63 -12.42 -13.65
CA GLY A 102 -7.06 -12.05 -13.58
C GLY A 102 -7.46 -11.56 -12.19
N ASP A 103 -8.37 -12.26 -11.55
CA ASP A 103 -8.88 -11.95 -10.21
C ASP A 103 -8.07 -12.58 -9.07
N THR A 104 -6.94 -13.20 -9.36
CA THR A 104 -6.03 -13.78 -8.39
C THR A 104 -4.65 -13.15 -8.49
N ALA A 105 -3.93 -13.12 -7.38
CA ALA A 105 -2.55 -12.68 -7.35
C ALA A 105 -1.75 -13.49 -6.34
N THR A 106 -0.46 -13.64 -6.63
CA THR A 106 0.51 -14.21 -5.72
C THR A 106 1.47 -13.11 -5.27
N ALA A 107 1.62 -12.94 -3.98
CA ALA A 107 2.64 -12.09 -3.38
C ALA A 107 3.75 -12.98 -2.79
N ALA A 108 4.88 -13.02 -3.46
CA ALA A 108 6.05 -13.76 -3.03
C ALA A 108 6.87 -12.89 -2.08
N LEU A 109 7.13 -13.40 -0.88
CA LEU A 109 7.92 -12.69 0.13
C LEU A 109 9.41 -12.97 -0.07
N SER A 110 10.24 -11.95 0.14
CA SER A 110 11.69 -12.14 0.09
C SER A 110 12.22 -12.92 1.30
N GLN A 111 11.52 -12.88 2.41
CA GLN A 111 11.85 -13.58 3.65
C GLN A 111 10.56 -14.04 4.38
N PRO A 112 10.49 -15.29 4.86
CA PRO A 112 11.42 -16.38 4.49
C PRO A 112 11.31 -16.76 3.01
N GLU A 113 12.40 -17.24 2.45
CA GLU A 113 12.45 -17.65 1.05
C GLU A 113 11.38 -18.71 0.76
N GLY A 114 10.64 -18.51 -0.32
CA GLY A 114 9.55 -19.39 -0.75
C GLY A 114 8.19 -19.12 -0.11
N ALA A 115 8.10 -18.23 0.87
CA ALA A 115 6.83 -17.85 1.46
C ALA A 115 5.98 -17.03 0.47
N ARG A 116 4.70 -17.36 0.37
CA ARG A 116 3.75 -16.74 -0.57
C ARG A 116 2.42 -16.47 0.11
N LEU A 117 1.80 -15.37 -0.30
CA LEU A 117 0.41 -15.06 -0.02
C LEU A 117 -0.38 -15.20 -1.31
N LEU A 118 -1.51 -15.89 -1.26
CA LEU A 118 -2.46 -15.91 -2.35
C LEU A 118 -3.56 -14.89 -2.05
N LEU A 119 -3.79 -13.98 -2.99
CA LEU A 119 -4.81 -12.96 -2.90
C LEU A 119 -5.88 -13.15 -3.97
N VAL A 120 -7.08 -12.71 -3.65
CA VAL A 120 -8.22 -12.71 -4.54
C VAL A 120 -8.82 -11.31 -4.58
N ASN A 121 -9.22 -10.88 -5.78
CA ASN A 121 -9.97 -9.65 -5.95
C ASN A 121 -11.43 -9.90 -5.56
N ASP A 122 -11.86 -9.27 -4.48
CA ASP A 122 -13.25 -9.30 -3.99
C ASP A 122 -13.89 -7.93 -4.23
N GLY A 123 -14.43 -7.75 -5.42
CA GLY A 123 -14.88 -6.45 -5.89
C GLY A 123 -13.68 -5.56 -6.27
N ASP A 124 -13.56 -4.40 -5.66
CA ASP A 124 -12.42 -3.49 -5.90
C ASP A 124 -11.28 -3.65 -4.88
N GLU A 125 -11.40 -4.65 -4.00
CA GLU A 125 -10.45 -4.89 -2.91
C GLU A 125 -9.74 -6.23 -3.08
N TRP A 126 -8.42 -6.20 -2.88
CA TRP A 126 -7.63 -7.41 -2.80
C TRP A 126 -7.59 -7.94 -1.38
N ARG A 127 -7.91 -9.23 -1.21
CA ARG A 127 -7.96 -9.91 0.07
C ARG A 127 -7.12 -11.17 0.06
N ILE A 128 -6.53 -11.51 1.18
CA ILE A 128 -5.72 -12.71 1.35
C ILE A 128 -6.65 -13.92 1.52
N ASP A 129 -6.48 -14.90 0.68
CA ASP A 129 -7.28 -16.13 0.67
C ASP A 129 -6.56 -17.32 1.29
N SER A 130 -5.25 -17.39 1.13
CA SER A 130 -4.40 -18.39 1.76
C SER A 130 -2.94 -17.96 1.73
N GLY A 131 -2.10 -18.67 2.45
CA GLY A 131 -0.67 -18.48 2.43
C GLY A 131 -0.11 -18.04 3.77
N TYR A 132 1.22 -18.05 3.81
CA TYR A 132 2.07 -17.84 4.96
C TYR A 132 1.75 -18.79 6.11
N THR A 133 2.07 -20.05 5.90
CA THR A 133 2.28 -21.02 6.96
C THR A 133 3.75 -20.96 7.33
N LEU A 134 4.06 -20.38 8.47
CA LEU A 134 5.27 -20.68 9.18
C LEU A 134 5.02 -22.04 9.84
N ASP A 135 5.34 -23.11 9.14
CA ASP A 135 5.47 -24.45 9.73
C ASP A 135 6.86 -24.59 10.33
#